data_69f62593a0fc41917ba5008c0f7a6e84
#
_entry.id   69f62593a0fc41917ba5008c0f7a6e84
#
_cell.length_a   1.000
_cell.length_b   1.000
_cell.length_c   1.000
_cell.angle_alpha   90.00
_cell.angle_beta   90.00
_cell.angle_gamma   90.00
#
_symmetry.space_group_name_H-M   'P 1'
#
loop_
_entity.id
_entity.type
_entity.pdbx_description
1 polymer ?
#
loop_
_entity_poly.entity_id
_entity_poly.type
_entity_poly.pdbx_seq_one_letter_code
_entity_poly.pdbx_strand_id
1 'polypeptide(L)'
;NDISNILTGNDDRILLVCGPCSIHNISEAMDYAKRLFALSQKVKKNVLIVMRTYFEKPRTTVGWKGLINDPYLNDSCKINDGMRLARKLLLDISDMGLPCGYECLDTITPQYIADVMSWAAIGARTTESQVHRQLSSGLSMPVGFKNGTKGSIDIAANAIISARHSHCFLSITQQGLVAIVKSSGNKDTHIILRGGRDGPNYNKEYVKKTE
;
A
#
# COMPACT_ATOMS: atom_id res chain seq x y z
N ASN A 1 0.12 -3.96 17.36
CA ASN A 1 0.55 -3.77 15.98
C ASN A 1 1.61 -2.66 15.95
N ASP A 2 2.85 -3.02 15.62
CA ASP A 2 4.02 -2.12 15.69
C ASP A 2 3.83 -0.85 14.86
N ILE A 3 3.29 -0.96 13.63
CA ILE A 3 3.08 0.21 12.77
C ILE A 3 2.06 1.18 13.39
N SER A 4 0.95 0.66 13.94
CA SER A 4 -0.04 1.49 14.62
C SER A 4 0.56 2.19 15.84
N ASN A 5 1.42 1.51 16.59
CA ASN A 5 2.12 2.11 17.74
C ASN A 5 3.05 3.25 17.31
N ILE A 6 3.78 3.08 16.20
CA ILE A 6 4.63 4.15 15.64
C ILE A 6 3.76 5.35 15.22
N LEU A 7 2.67 5.11 14.51
CA LEU A 7 1.77 6.18 14.02
C LEU A 7 1.08 6.95 15.16
N THR A 8 0.89 6.32 16.31
CA THR A 8 0.26 6.94 17.51
C THR A 8 1.26 7.45 18.54
N GLY A 9 2.57 7.37 18.27
CA GLY A 9 3.63 7.83 19.17
C GLY A 9 3.85 6.93 20.40
N ASN A 10 3.34 5.70 20.37
CA ASN A 10 3.58 4.69 21.44
C ASN A 10 4.86 3.88 21.18
N ASP A 11 5.51 4.09 20.06
CA ASP A 11 6.78 3.46 19.65
C ASP A 11 7.62 4.50 18.94
N ASP A 12 8.81 4.80 19.45
CA ASP A 12 9.72 5.84 18.96
C ASP A 12 10.52 5.41 17.71
N ARG A 13 10.33 4.19 17.22
CA ARG A 13 11.00 3.75 15.99
C ARG A 13 10.50 4.53 14.78
N ILE A 14 11.37 4.66 13.80
CA ILE A 14 11.01 5.21 12.48
C ILE A 14 10.43 4.07 11.62
N LEU A 15 9.26 4.30 11.04
CA LEU A 15 8.70 3.42 10.01
C LEU A 15 9.37 3.72 8.66
N LEU A 16 10.09 2.75 8.11
CA LEU A 16 10.72 2.85 6.79
C LEU A 16 10.06 1.89 5.81
N VAL A 17 9.32 2.44 4.84
CA VAL A 17 8.73 1.67 3.74
C VAL A 17 9.64 1.80 2.51
N CYS A 18 10.40 0.76 2.19
CA CYS A 18 11.39 0.79 1.11
C CYS A 18 11.37 -0.49 0.28
N GLY A 19 11.81 -0.40 -0.98
CA GLY A 19 11.84 -1.53 -1.89
C GLY A 19 11.79 -1.11 -3.36
N PRO A 20 11.66 -2.08 -4.30
CA PRO A 20 11.61 -1.80 -5.72
C PRO A 20 10.39 -0.93 -6.09
N CYS A 21 10.50 -0.22 -7.20
CA CYS A 21 9.39 0.61 -7.72
C CYS A 21 8.17 -0.25 -8.08
N SER A 22 8.40 -1.38 -8.75
CA SER A 22 7.43 -2.46 -8.95
C SER A 22 8.17 -3.77 -9.17
N ILE A 23 7.59 -4.86 -8.67
CA ILE A 23 8.15 -6.20 -8.82
C ILE A 23 7.76 -6.75 -10.19
N HIS A 24 8.74 -7.22 -10.95
CA HIS A 24 8.56 -7.89 -12.23
C HIS A 24 9.21 -9.28 -12.29
N ASN A 25 10.15 -9.54 -11.38
CA ASN A 25 10.90 -10.80 -11.27
C ASN A 25 10.86 -11.30 -9.83
N ILE A 26 10.35 -12.50 -9.62
CA ILE A 26 10.17 -13.09 -8.29
C ILE A 26 11.51 -13.41 -7.62
N SER A 27 12.48 -13.95 -8.38
CA SER A 27 13.78 -14.33 -7.81
C SER A 27 14.60 -13.11 -7.36
N GLU A 28 14.58 -12.02 -8.13
CA GLU A 28 15.21 -10.75 -7.77
C GLU A 28 14.53 -10.11 -6.56
N ALA A 29 13.19 -10.17 -6.50
CA ALA A 29 12.44 -9.67 -5.36
C ALA A 29 12.77 -10.45 -4.07
N MET A 30 12.95 -11.77 -4.16
CA MET A 30 13.35 -12.61 -3.02
C MET A 30 14.79 -12.36 -2.58
N ASP A 31 15.73 -12.13 -3.52
CA ASP A 31 17.11 -11.76 -3.17
C ASP A 31 17.12 -10.41 -2.43
N TYR A 32 16.36 -9.43 -2.96
CA TYR A 32 16.20 -8.13 -2.28
C TYR A 32 15.59 -8.30 -0.88
N ALA A 33 14.55 -9.10 -0.74
CA ALA A 33 13.88 -9.35 0.55
C ALA A 33 14.85 -9.96 1.59
N LYS A 34 15.66 -10.95 1.20
CA LYS A 34 16.67 -11.57 2.09
C LYS A 34 17.69 -10.55 2.59
N ARG A 35 18.20 -9.69 1.70
CA ARG A 35 19.16 -8.62 2.07
C ARG A 35 18.50 -7.59 2.97
N LEU A 36 17.26 -7.19 2.66
CA LEU A 36 16.50 -6.23 3.46
C LEU A 36 16.15 -6.80 4.84
N PHE A 37 15.79 -8.07 4.93
CA PHE A 37 15.57 -8.75 6.20
C PHE A 37 16.85 -8.76 7.05
N ALA A 38 18.01 -9.12 6.49
CA ALA A 38 19.27 -9.09 7.22
C ALA A 38 19.60 -7.68 7.73
N LEU A 39 19.30 -6.63 6.96
CA LEU A 39 19.44 -5.24 7.40
C LEU A 39 18.44 -4.90 8.52
N SER A 40 17.19 -5.30 8.37
CA SER A 40 16.14 -5.00 9.35
C SER A 40 16.49 -5.50 10.75
N GLN A 41 17.13 -6.67 10.86
CA GLN A 41 17.57 -7.24 12.13
C GLN A 41 18.65 -6.37 12.81
N LYS A 42 19.51 -5.72 12.01
CA LYS A 42 20.58 -4.84 12.54
C LYS A 42 20.04 -3.52 13.09
N VAL A 43 18.97 -3.01 12.49
CA VAL A 43 18.42 -1.67 12.81
C VAL A 43 17.12 -1.71 13.62
N LYS A 44 16.60 -2.88 13.97
CA LYS A 44 15.27 -3.09 14.56
C LYS A 44 14.99 -2.32 15.84
N LYS A 45 16.01 -1.84 16.54
CA LYS A 45 15.86 -1.03 17.75
C LYS A 45 15.32 0.38 17.44
N ASN A 46 15.67 0.93 16.27
CA ASN A 46 15.38 2.32 15.90
C ASN A 46 14.48 2.43 14.66
N VAL A 47 14.45 1.38 13.84
CA VAL A 47 13.73 1.41 12.56
C VAL A 47 12.92 0.13 12.37
N LEU A 48 11.63 0.28 12.09
CA LEU A 48 10.78 -0.78 11.59
C LEU A 48 10.78 -0.73 10.06
N ILE A 49 11.32 -1.76 9.41
CA ILE A 49 11.35 -1.82 7.95
C ILE A 49 10.14 -2.59 7.43
N VAL A 50 9.43 -2.00 6.46
CA VAL A 50 8.38 -2.63 5.66
C VAL A 50 8.85 -2.68 4.21
N MET A 51 8.86 -3.87 3.60
CA MET A 51 9.26 -4.01 2.21
C MET A 51 8.12 -3.57 1.28
N ARG A 52 8.43 -2.67 0.33
CA ARG A 52 7.52 -2.36 -0.78
C ARG A 52 7.38 -3.58 -1.70
N THR A 53 6.17 -4.08 -1.83
CA THR A 53 5.81 -5.21 -2.70
C THR A 53 4.74 -4.78 -3.70
N TYR A 54 5.08 -3.82 -4.55
CA TYR A 54 4.16 -3.26 -5.54
C TYR A 54 4.16 -4.11 -6.80
N PHE A 55 3.04 -4.74 -7.09
CA PHE A 55 2.84 -5.66 -8.22
C PHE A 55 2.13 -5.04 -9.41
N GLU A 56 1.58 -3.85 -9.23
CA GLU A 56 0.83 -3.13 -10.23
C GLU A 56 1.49 -1.79 -10.53
N LYS A 57 1.27 -1.29 -11.74
CA LYS A 57 1.87 -0.05 -12.22
C LYS A 57 0.78 0.84 -12.82
N PRO A 58 0.47 2.00 -12.19
CA PRO A 58 -0.46 2.94 -12.79
C PRO A 58 0.19 3.58 -14.02
N ARG A 59 -0.49 3.50 -15.16
CA ARG A 59 -0.02 4.10 -16.40
C ARG A 59 -0.85 5.32 -16.77
N THR A 60 -0.20 6.37 -17.21
CA THR A 60 -0.89 7.58 -17.69
C THR A 60 -1.58 7.32 -19.02
N THR A 61 -0.95 6.54 -19.88
CA THR A 61 -1.48 6.14 -21.20
C THR A 61 -1.49 4.62 -21.36
N VAL A 62 -0.45 4.06 -21.94
CA VAL A 62 -0.29 2.61 -22.20
C VAL A 62 1.02 2.11 -21.61
N GLY A 63 1.15 0.79 -21.48
CA GLY A 63 2.36 0.13 -21.02
C GLY A 63 2.06 -1.02 -20.07
N TRP A 64 3.08 -1.77 -19.72
CA TRP A 64 2.97 -2.90 -18.79
C TRP A 64 2.33 -2.47 -17.48
N LYS A 65 1.26 -3.18 -17.07
CA LYS A 65 0.44 -2.83 -15.90
C LYS A 65 0.91 -3.46 -14.59
N GLY A 66 1.93 -4.29 -14.63
CA GLY A 66 2.50 -4.95 -13.47
C GLY A 66 2.42 -6.47 -13.51
N LEU A 67 3.07 -7.11 -12.53
CA LEU A 67 3.17 -8.56 -12.42
C LEU A 67 1.81 -9.25 -12.35
N ILE A 68 0.84 -8.67 -11.65
CA ILE A 68 -0.50 -9.26 -11.55
C ILE A 68 -1.18 -9.29 -12.91
N ASN A 69 -1.11 -8.20 -13.67
CA ASN A 69 -1.83 -8.08 -14.93
C ASN A 69 -1.16 -8.83 -16.08
N ASP A 70 0.17 -8.84 -16.13
CA ASP A 70 0.96 -9.52 -17.17
C ASP A 70 2.26 -10.06 -16.56
N PRO A 71 2.21 -11.25 -15.93
CA PRO A 71 3.33 -11.81 -15.18
C PRO A 71 4.50 -12.25 -16.06
N TYR A 72 4.25 -12.46 -17.35
CA TYR A 72 5.24 -12.99 -18.29
C TYR A 72 5.78 -11.93 -19.27
N LEU A 73 5.34 -10.66 -19.14
CA LEU A 73 5.79 -9.54 -19.99
C LEU A 73 5.56 -9.80 -21.48
N ASN A 74 4.47 -10.46 -21.83
CA ASN A 74 4.17 -10.91 -23.20
C ASN A 74 2.73 -10.62 -23.64
N ASP A 75 2.05 -9.73 -22.94
CA ASP A 75 0.66 -9.31 -23.16
C ASP A 75 -0.37 -10.46 -23.11
N SER A 76 0.00 -11.59 -22.47
CA SER A 76 -0.89 -12.74 -22.36
C SER A 76 -2.03 -12.53 -21.35
N CYS A 77 -1.95 -11.48 -20.55
CA CYS A 77 -2.95 -11.12 -19.54
C CYS A 77 -3.35 -12.27 -18.59
N LYS A 78 -2.39 -13.16 -18.25
CA LYS A 78 -2.64 -14.30 -17.34
C LYS A 78 -2.74 -13.84 -15.90
N ILE A 79 -3.75 -13.02 -15.60
CA ILE A 79 -3.96 -12.38 -14.28
C ILE A 79 -4.03 -13.40 -13.14
N ASN A 80 -4.67 -14.56 -13.36
CA ASN A 80 -4.74 -15.60 -12.33
C ASN A 80 -3.34 -16.12 -11.92
N ASP A 81 -2.43 -16.25 -12.88
CA ASP A 81 -1.05 -16.65 -12.61
C ASP A 81 -0.32 -15.52 -11.86
N GLY A 82 -0.48 -14.29 -12.34
CA GLY A 82 0.08 -13.11 -11.68
C GLY A 82 -0.36 -12.95 -10.24
N MET A 83 -1.64 -13.17 -9.96
CA MET A 83 -2.20 -13.13 -8.60
C MET A 83 -1.60 -14.21 -7.69
N ARG A 84 -1.47 -15.44 -8.19
CA ARG A 84 -0.85 -16.55 -7.44
C ARG A 84 0.63 -16.28 -7.16
N LEU A 85 1.37 -15.76 -8.15
CA LEU A 85 2.78 -15.39 -7.99
C LEU A 85 2.95 -14.28 -6.96
N ALA A 86 2.14 -13.23 -7.03
CA ALA A 86 2.17 -12.14 -6.08
C ALA A 86 1.88 -12.61 -4.66
N ARG A 87 0.79 -13.38 -4.45
CA ARG A 87 0.44 -13.91 -3.14
C ARG A 87 1.50 -14.86 -2.59
N LYS A 88 2.06 -15.76 -3.42
CA LYS A 88 3.14 -16.67 -3.01
C LYS A 88 4.36 -15.89 -2.55
N LEU A 89 4.78 -14.87 -3.28
CA LEU A 89 5.91 -14.02 -2.90
C LEU A 89 5.66 -13.32 -1.56
N LEU A 90 4.45 -12.78 -1.35
CA LEU A 90 4.08 -12.13 -0.08
C LEU A 90 4.16 -13.10 1.10
N LEU A 91 3.68 -14.32 0.93
CA LEU A 91 3.78 -15.37 1.96
C LEU A 91 5.25 -15.69 2.27
N ASP A 92 6.07 -15.91 1.23
CA ASP A 92 7.49 -16.24 1.41
C ASP A 92 8.27 -15.11 2.12
N ILE A 93 7.95 -13.85 1.84
CA ILE A 93 8.55 -12.70 2.51
C ILE A 93 8.05 -12.59 3.96
N SER A 94 6.75 -12.80 4.19
CA SER A 94 6.16 -12.76 5.52
C SER A 94 6.68 -13.88 6.42
N ASP A 95 6.89 -15.08 5.88
CA ASP A 95 7.46 -16.24 6.60
C ASP A 95 8.90 -15.98 7.07
N MET A 96 9.65 -15.11 6.38
CA MET A 96 10.95 -14.64 6.86
C MET A 96 10.84 -13.65 8.03
N GLY A 97 9.65 -13.14 8.32
CA GLY A 97 9.42 -12.11 9.33
C GLY A 97 9.63 -10.67 8.81
N LEU A 98 9.58 -10.44 7.50
CA LEU A 98 9.66 -9.11 6.91
C LEU A 98 8.26 -8.61 6.54
N PRO A 99 7.76 -7.52 7.15
CA PRO A 99 6.46 -6.96 6.81
C PRO A 99 6.41 -6.45 5.37
N CYS A 100 5.25 -6.63 4.70
CA CYS A 100 5.02 -6.21 3.33
C CYS A 100 4.10 -4.99 3.24
N GLY A 101 4.38 -4.08 2.30
CA GLY A 101 3.57 -2.91 1.98
C GLY A 101 3.17 -2.87 0.51
N TYR A 102 1.92 -2.52 0.23
CA TYR A 102 1.32 -2.55 -1.10
C TYR A 102 0.60 -1.24 -1.44
N GLU A 103 0.52 -0.89 -2.72
CA GLU A 103 -0.35 0.21 -3.18
C GLU A 103 -1.63 -0.36 -3.78
N CYS A 104 -2.78 -0.06 -3.16
CA CYS A 104 -4.08 -0.46 -3.67
C CYS A 104 -4.44 0.41 -4.89
N LEU A 105 -4.22 -0.10 -6.09
CA LEU A 105 -4.58 0.59 -7.34
C LEU A 105 -6.00 0.27 -7.79
N ASP A 106 -6.44 -0.96 -7.60
CA ASP A 106 -7.83 -1.37 -7.79
C ASP A 106 -8.48 -1.75 -6.44
N THR A 107 -9.74 -2.11 -6.47
CA THR A 107 -10.53 -2.47 -5.29
C THR A 107 -10.80 -3.97 -5.16
N ILE A 108 -10.28 -4.77 -6.09
CA ILE A 108 -10.48 -6.22 -6.15
C ILE A 108 -9.25 -6.97 -5.61
N THR A 109 -8.07 -6.65 -6.12
CA THR A 109 -6.79 -7.25 -5.72
C THR A 109 -6.59 -7.31 -4.20
N PRO A 110 -6.91 -6.25 -3.41
CA PRO A 110 -6.75 -6.30 -1.96
C PRO A 110 -7.49 -7.45 -1.28
N GLN A 111 -8.62 -7.92 -1.82
CA GLN A 111 -9.37 -9.05 -1.24
C GLN A 111 -8.57 -10.36 -1.22
N TYR A 112 -7.59 -10.50 -2.12
CA TYR A 112 -6.78 -11.71 -2.25
C TYR A 112 -5.43 -11.63 -1.55
N ILE A 113 -5.00 -10.43 -1.11
CA ILE A 113 -3.66 -10.24 -0.54
C ILE A 113 -3.65 -9.45 0.77
N ALA A 114 -4.76 -8.82 1.19
CA ALA A 114 -4.77 -7.94 2.37
C ALA A 114 -4.40 -8.66 3.67
N ASP A 115 -4.70 -9.95 3.79
CA ASP A 115 -4.38 -10.79 4.95
C ASP A 115 -2.87 -10.99 5.17
N VAL A 116 -2.06 -10.79 4.14
CA VAL A 116 -0.58 -10.90 4.20
C VAL A 116 0.12 -9.53 4.06
N MET A 117 -0.63 -8.44 4.16
CA MET A 117 -0.12 -7.08 4.09
C MET A 117 -0.04 -6.43 5.48
N SER A 118 1.03 -5.71 5.75
CA SER A 118 1.23 -5.00 7.02
C SER A 118 0.99 -3.49 6.91
N TRP A 119 1.03 -2.95 5.70
CA TRP A 119 0.81 -1.55 5.38
C TRP A 119 0.29 -1.40 3.96
N ALA A 120 -0.56 -0.41 3.74
CA ALA A 120 -1.08 -0.10 2.41
C ALA A 120 -0.94 1.38 2.07
N ALA A 121 -0.90 1.70 0.77
CA ALA A 121 -0.95 3.06 0.27
C ALA A 121 -2.10 3.25 -0.73
N ILE A 122 -2.65 4.45 -0.74
CA ILE A 122 -3.55 4.93 -1.80
C ILE A 122 -2.79 5.94 -2.66
N GLY A 123 -2.81 5.74 -3.96
CA GLY A 123 -2.09 6.56 -4.94
C GLY A 123 -2.67 7.97 -5.07
N ALA A 124 -1.85 8.92 -5.52
CA ALA A 124 -2.28 10.32 -5.69
C ALA A 124 -3.45 10.49 -6.67
N ARG A 125 -3.60 9.60 -7.66
CA ARG A 125 -4.72 9.64 -8.62
C ARG A 125 -6.01 9.08 -8.04
N THR A 126 -5.92 8.26 -7.01
CA THR A 126 -7.04 7.53 -6.40
C THR A 126 -7.41 8.06 -5.02
N THR A 127 -6.65 8.96 -4.43
CA THR A 127 -6.95 9.59 -3.13
C THR A 127 -8.29 10.35 -3.14
N GLU A 128 -8.72 10.90 -4.28
CA GLU A 128 -10.03 11.53 -4.44
C GLU A 128 -11.18 10.51 -4.61
N SER A 129 -10.86 9.28 -4.99
CA SER A 129 -11.84 8.25 -5.33
C SER A 129 -12.60 7.77 -4.09
N GLN A 130 -13.93 7.88 -4.12
CA GLN A 130 -14.80 7.41 -3.06
C GLN A 130 -14.63 5.91 -2.79
N VAL A 131 -14.52 5.09 -3.83
CA VAL A 131 -14.38 3.63 -3.67
C VAL A 131 -13.06 3.23 -3.00
N HIS A 132 -11.98 3.98 -3.21
CA HIS A 132 -10.70 3.75 -2.52
C HIS A 132 -10.74 4.19 -1.06
N ARG A 133 -11.48 5.25 -0.72
CA ARG A 133 -11.71 5.67 0.67
C ARG A 133 -12.55 4.65 1.43
N GLN A 134 -13.59 4.13 0.78
CA GLN A 134 -14.43 3.05 1.32
C GLN A 134 -13.64 1.76 1.52
N LEU A 135 -12.85 1.33 0.51
CA LEU A 135 -11.93 0.20 0.64
C LEU A 135 -11.03 0.38 1.87
N SER A 136 -10.38 1.54 1.98
CA SER A 136 -9.43 1.84 3.07
C SER A 136 -10.08 1.78 4.45
N SER A 137 -11.36 2.14 4.56
CA SER A 137 -12.11 2.05 5.81
C SER A 137 -12.33 0.61 6.30
N GLY A 138 -12.22 -0.37 5.40
CA GLY A 138 -12.39 -1.79 5.68
C GLY A 138 -11.09 -2.57 5.80
N LEU A 139 -9.94 -1.96 5.51
CA LEU A 139 -8.64 -2.61 5.64
C LEU A 139 -8.21 -2.67 7.11
N SER A 140 -7.60 -3.79 7.50
CA SER A 140 -7.15 -4.05 8.88
C SER A 140 -5.75 -3.53 9.19
N MET A 141 -4.99 -3.12 8.14
CA MET A 141 -3.64 -2.55 8.28
C MET A 141 -3.67 -1.03 8.15
N PRO A 142 -2.62 -0.33 8.63
CA PRO A 142 -2.44 1.10 8.41
C PRO A 142 -2.41 1.47 6.93
N VAL A 143 -3.05 2.60 6.57
CA VAL A 143 -3.19 3.08 5.20
C VAL A 143 -2.67 4.51 5.07
N GLY A 144 -1.67 4.70 4.19
CA GLY A 144 -1.15 6.01 3.82
C GLY A 144 -1.83 6.56 2.56
N PHE A 145 -2.38 7.77 2.64
CA PHE A 145 -2.96 8.48 1.50
C PHE A 145 -1.95 9.46 0.92
N LYS A 146 -1.56 9.26 -0.34
CA LYS A 146 -0.71 10.23 -1.04
C LYS A 146 -1.49 11.51 -1.30
N ASN A 147 -0.86 12.67 -1.13
CA ASN A 147 -1.45 13.94 -1.54
C ASN A 147 -1.79 13.93 -3.04
N GLY A 148 -2.72 14.80 -3.44
CA GLY A 148 -3.15 14.90 -4.84
C GLY A 148 -2.00 15.16 -5.81
N THR A 149 -2.17 14.82 -7.09
CA THR A 149 -1.12 14.92 -8.12
C THR A 149 -0.56 16.33 -8.31
N LYS A 150 -1.34 17.36 -7.97
CA LYS A 150 -0.92 18.78 -7.99
C LYS A 150 -0.23 19.24 -6.70
N GLY A 151 -0.12 18.37 -5.68
CA GLY A 151 0.51 18.69 -4.40
C GLY A 151 -0.47 19.02 -3.25
N SER A 152 -1.79 19.02 -3.49
CA SER A 152 -2.79 19.33 -2.45
C SER A 152 -2.80 18.29 -1.33
N ILE A 153 -2.57 18.76 -0.11
CA ILE A 153 -2.64 17.98 1.14
C ILE A 153 -4.10 17.77 1.58
N ASP A 154 -4.96 18.76 1.35
CA ASP A 154 -6.37 18.73 1.78
C ASP A 154 -7.12 17.53 1.22
N ILE A 155 -6.76 17.11 0.00
CA ILE A 155 -7.33 15.91 -0.63
C ILE A 155 -7.03 14.66 0.20
N ALA A 156 -5.79 14.52 0.70
CA ALA A 156 -5.39 13.39 1.54
C ALA A 156 -6.01 13.49 2.94
N ALA A 157 -6.08 14.69 3.51
CA ALA A 157 -6.75 14.93 4.80
C ALA A 157 -8.23 14.53 4.74
N ASN A 158 -8.95 14.95 3.70
CA ASN A 158 -10.35 14.56 3.48
C ASN A 158 -10.50 13.04 3.28
N ALA A 159 -9.55 12.40 2.60
CA ALA A 159 -9.55 10.95 2.43
C ALA A 159 -9.37 10.22 3.76
N ILE A 160 -8.49 10.70 4.65
CA ILE A 160 -8.29 10.17 6.00
C ILE A 160 -9.57 10.30 6.82
N ILE A 161 -10.19 11.49 6.84
CA ILE A 161 -11.44 11.72 7.57
C ILE A 161 -12.50 10.72 7.08
N SER A 162 -12.66 10.59 5.76
CA SER A 162 -13.60 9.62 5.19
C SER A 162 -13.29 8.18 5.61
N ALA A 163 -12.04 7.73 5.46
CA ALA A 163 -11.65 6.35 5.73
C ALA A 163 -11.73 5.98 7.23
N ARG A 164 -11.68 6.94 8.13
CA ARG A 164 -11.86 6.72 9.58
C ARG A 164 -13.30 6.44 9.98
N HIS A 165 -14.27 6.76 9.11
CA HIS A 165 -15.69 6.48 9.37
C HIS A 165 -16.10 5.11 8.81
N SER A 166 -17.22 4.59 9.34
CA SER A 166 -17.85 3.38 8.82
C SER A 166 -18.53 3.65 7.48
N HIS A 167 -18.47 2.68 6.58
CA HIS A 167 -19.11 2.74 5.27
C HIS A 167 -19.89 1.46 4.97
N CYS A 168 -20.88 1.59 4.08
CA CYS A 168 -21.58 0.46 3.47
C CYS A 168 -21.43 0.59 1.95
N PHE A 169 -20.82 -0.40 1.30
CA PHE A 169 -20.48 -0.32 -0.12
C PHE A 169 -20.44 -1.70 -0.77
N LEU A 170 -20.45 -1.73 -2.10
CA LEU A 170 -20.29 -2.95 -2.88
C LEU A 170 -18.82 -3.31 -3.03
N SER A 171 -18.50 -4.57 -2.80
CA SER A 171 -17.18 -5.16 -3.02
C SER A 171 -17.34 -6.61 -3.41
N ILE A 172 -16.25 -7.38 -3.38
CA ILE A 172 -16.26 -8.82 -3.63
C ILE A 172 -15.80 -9.58 -2.38
N THR A 173 -16.27 -10.81 -2.25
CA THR A 173 -15.73 -11.77 -1.29
C THR A 173 -14.42 -12.37 -1.80
N GLN A 174 -13.71 -13.14 -0.95
CA GLN A 174 -12.54 -13.91 -1.36
C GLN A 174 -12.85 -14.96 -2.44
N GLN A 175 -14.10 -15.39 -2.55
CA GLN A 175 -14.60 -16.28 -3.60
C GLN A 175 -14.94 -15.56 -4.91
N GLY A 176 -14.76 -14.24 -4.97
CA GLY A 176 -15.05 -13.43 -6.15
C GLY A 176 -16.53 -13.10 -6.36
N LEU A 177 -17.38 -13.31 -5.36
CA LEU A 177 -18.80 -12.99 -5.42
C LEU A 177 -19.04 -11.55 -4.99
N VAL A 178 -19.92 -10.85 -5.69
CA VAL A 178 -20.36 -9.50 -5.31
C VAL A 178 -21.07 -9.55 -3.95
N ALA A 179 -20.69 -8.63 -3.07
CA ALA A 179 -21.24 -8.56 -1.72
C ALA A 179 -21.37 -7.12 -1.24
N ILE A 180 -22.27 -6.91 -0.29
CA ILE A 180 -22.35 -5.68 0.48
C ILE A 180 -21.38 -5.78 1.65
N VAL A 181 -20.45 -4.85 1.73
CA VAL A 181 -19.47 -4.75 2.81
C VAL A 181 -19.88 -3.62 3.74
N LYS A 182 -19.86 -3.90 5.04
CA LYS A 182 -19.95 -2.88 6.10
C LYS A 182 -18.62 -2.80 6.80
N SER A 183 -17.97 -1.64 6.74
CA SER A 183 -16.70 -1.38 7.43
C SER A 183 -16.95 -0.66 8.76
N SER A 184 -15.99 -0.77 9.67
CA SER A 184 -15.99 -0.06 10.96
C SER A 184 -15.27 1.28 10.92
N GLY A 185 -14.57 1.57 9.84
CA GLY A 185 -13.59 2.63 9.73
C GLY A 185 -12.19 2.17 10.11
N ASN A 186 -11.17 2.82 9.54
CA ASN A 186 -9.76 2.55 9.79
C ASN A 186 -9.12 3.76 10.47
N LYS A 187 -8.75 3.61 11.75
CA LYS A 187 -8.13 4.68 12.55
C LYS A 187 -6.65 4.90 12.22
N ASP A 188 -5.99 3.89 11.67
CA ASP A 188 -4.56 3.89 11.38
C ASP A 188 -4.27 4.46 9.99
N THR A 189 -4.76 5.68 9.74
CA THR A 189 -4.58 6.39 8.48
C THR A 189 -3.65 7.57 8.62
N HIS A 190 -2.82 7.84 7.60
CA HIS A 190 -1.85 8.92 7.59
C HIS A 190 -1.64 9.49 6.19
N ILE A 191 -0.99 10.66 6.10
CA ILE A 191 -0.66 11.33 4.85
C ILE A 191 0.71 10.86 4.34
N ILE A 192 0.84 10.76 3.01
CA ILE A 192 2.12 10.56 2.32
C ILE A 192 2.40 11.80 1.46
N LEU A 193 3.45 12.53 1.79
CA LEU A 193 3.91 13.68 1.00
C LEU A 193 4.77 13.19 -0.17
N ARG A 194 4.19 13.19 -1.37
CA ARG A 194 4.83 12.67 -2.60
C ARG A 194 5.29 13.74 -3.58
N GLY A 195 5.17 15.01 -3.20
CA GLY A 195 5.40 16.14 -4.09
C GLY A 195 4.21 16.47 -5.00
N GLY A 196 4.36 17.50 -5.80
CA GLY A 196 3.36 18.02 -6.73
C GLY A 196 4.00 18.59 -8.00
N ARG A 197 3.27 19.47 -8.71
CA ARG A 197 3.79 20.16 -9.91
C ARG A 197 4.98 21.07 -9.60
N ASP A 198 4.93 21.70 -8.41
CA ASP A 198 5.92 22.72 -8.00
C ASP A 198 7.13 22.09 -7.29
N GLY A 199 7.24 20.77 -7.31
CA GLY A 199 8.35 20.04 -6.72
C GLY A 199 8.02 19.27 -5.44
N PRO A 200 9.05 18.96 -4.61
CA PRO A 200 8.89 18.25 -3.33
C PRO A 200 8.07 19.07 -2.32
N ASN A 201 7.32 18.38 -1.46
CA ASN A 201 6.49 18.97 -0.41
C ASN A 201 6.72 18.33 0.98
N TYR A 202 7.97 17.98 1.30
CA TYR A 202 8.38 17.38 2.56
C TYR A 202 9.30 18.24 3.42
N ASN A 203 9.33 19.54 3.14
CA ASN A 203 10.01 20.51 4.01
C ASN A 203 9.20 20.75 5.31
N LYS A 204 9.81 21.43 6.29
CA LYS A 204 9.22 21.67 7.61
C LYS A 204 7.83 22.32 7.54
N GLU A 205 7.63 23.24 6.59
CA GLU A 205 6.35 23.94 6.42
C GLU A 205 5.22 22.99 5.99
N TYR A 206 5.50 22.12 5.00
CA TYR A 206 4.52 21.15 4.52
C TYR A 206 4.25 20.05 5.57
N VAL A 207 5.29 19.59 6.27
CA VAL A 207 5.11 18.59 7.34
C VAL A 207 4.20 19.12 8.43
N LYS A 208 4.41 20.38 8.89
CA LYS A 208 3.54 21.02 9.89
C LYS A 208 2.07 21.15 9.46
N LYS A 209 1.78 21.22 8.16
CA LYS A 209 0.40 21.24 7.66
C LYS A 209 -0.29 19.88 7.73
N THR A 210 0.45 18.81 8.02
CA THR A 210 -0.08 17.43 8.10
C THR A 210 -0.22 16.94 9.55
N GLU A 211 0.27 17.69 10.51
CA GLU A 211 0.06 17.47 11.95
C GLU A 211 -1.34 17.94 12.36
#